data_0ce5a3dd3184069b7409d67abc4cd5a7
#
_entry.id   0ce5a3dd3184069b7409d67abc4cd5a7
#
_cell.length_a   1.000
_cell.length_b   1.000
_cell.length_c   1.000
_cell.angle_alpha   90.00
_cell.angle_beta   90.00
_cell.angle_gamma   90.00
#
_symmetry.space_group_name_H-M   'P 1'
#
loop_
_entity.id
_entity.type
_entity.pdbx_description
1 polymer ?
#
loop_
_entity_poly.entity_id
_entity_poly.type
_entity_poly.pdbx_seq_one_letter_code
_entity_poly.pdbx_strand_id
1 'polypeptide(L)'
;TKAETKAVAAVVLSPIMKQFLDLKSKHPDALLLFRTGDFYETYQQDAEKASKILGITLTKSTKQKGPDGNAVKMAGFPYHALDTYLPKLIRAGERVAICDQLEAPKQTAKRGISELVSPGVASEKEAKAEPEKHQAFHR
;
A
#
# COMPACT_ATOMS: atom_id res chain seq x y z
N THR A 1 -3.02 4.26 -29.29
CA THR A 1 -2.12 3.74 -30.31
C THR A 1 -0.74 3.43 -29.73
N LYS A 2 0.06 2.79 -30.51
CA LYS A 2 1.41 2.47 -30.10
C LYS A 2 2.22 3.71 -29.78
N ALA A 3 2.06 4.73 -30.57
CA ALA A 3 2.79 5.97 -30.37
C ALA A 3 2.39 6.65 -29.08
N GLU A 4 1.12 6.64 -28.80
CA GLU A 4 0.62 7.21 -27.55
C GLU A 4 1.09 6.41 -26.35
N THR A 5 1.03 5.11 -26.47
CA THR A 5 1.50 4.25 -25.41
C THR A 5 2.98 4.49 -25.14
N LYS A 6 3.74 4.66 -26.21
CA LYS A 6 5.14 4.91 -26.06
C LYS A 6 5.41 6.26 -25.41
N ALA A 7 4.64 7.26 -25.78
CA ALA A 7 4.79 8.59 -25.19
C ALA A 7 4.47 8.55 -23.69
N VAL A 8 3.43 7.84 -23.33
CA VAL A 8 3.09 7.68 -21.93
C VAL A 8 4.17 6.91 -21.19
N ALA A 9 4.68 5.88 -21.84
CA ALA A 9 5.77 5.09 -21.24
C ALA A 9 7.05 5.89 -21.10
N ALA A 10 7.22 6.90 -21.94
CA ALA A 10 8.40 7.75 -21.84
C ALA A 10 8.30 8.70 -20.64
N VAL A 11 7.11 8.93 -20.14
CA VAL A 11 6.96 9.63 -18.87
C VAL A 11 7.46 8.70 -17.79
N VAL A 12 8.54 9.08 -17.18
CA VAL A 12 9.23 8.19 -16.27
C VAL A 12 8.44 7.99 -15.00
N LEU A 13 8.00 6.77 -14.77
CA LEU A 13 7.43 6.39 -13.51
C LEU A 13 8.54 6.34 -12.46
N SER A 14 8.24 6.81 -11.25
CA SER A 14 9.19 6.65 -10.16
C SER A 14 9.39 5.16 -9.87
N PRO A 15 10.52 4.78 -9.28
CA PRO A 15 10.76 3.37 -8.96
C PRO A 15 9.68 2.77 -8.09
N ILE A 16 9.18 3.54 -7.14
CA ILE A 16 8.11 3.06 -6.26
C ILE A 16 6.84 2.79 -7.06
N MET A 17 6.49 3.69 -7.98
CA MET A 17 5.29 3.51 -8.78
C MET A 17 5.41 2.33 -9.74
N LYS A 18 6.59 2.10 -10.26
CA LYS A 18 6.82 0.91 -11.09
C LYS A 18 6.55 -0.36 -10.31
N GLN A 19 7.08 -0.42 -9.10
CA GLN A 19 6.88 -1.59 -8.25
C GLN A 19 5.42 -1.74 -7.86
N PHE A 20 4.78 -0.61 -7.53
CA PHE A 20 3.39 -0.64 -7.12
C PHE A 20 2.51 -1.16 -8.24
N LEU A 21 2.68 -0.65 -9.44
CA LEU A 21 1.86 -1.06 -10.57
C LEU A 21 2.13 -2.50 -10.96
N ASP A 22 3.38 -2.94 -10.87
CA ASP A 22 3.72 -4.32 -11.16
C ASP A 22 3.03 -5.27 -10.19
N LEU A 23 3.13 -4.99 -8.90
CA LEU A 23 2.49 -5.84 -7.90
C LEU A 23 0.98 -5.76 -7.99
N LYS A 24 0.45 -4.59 -8.32
CA LYS A 24 -0.99 -4.44 -8.48
C LYS A 24 -1.51 -5.26 -9.64
N SER A 25 -0.74 -5.36 -10.71
CA SER A 25 -1.14 -6.17 -11.85
C SER A 25 -1.20 -7.64 -11.50
N LYS A 26 -0.40 -8.07 -10.56
CA LYS A 26 -0.38 -9.46 -10.10
C LYS A 26 -1.43 -9.74 -9.03
N HIS A 27 -1.82 -8.71 -8.29
CA HIS A 27 -2.77 -8.84 -7.20
C HIS A 27 -3.79 -7.70 -7.28
N PRO A 28 -4.60 -7.67 -8.35
CA PRO A 28 -5.48 -6.52 -8.59
C PRO A 28 -6.58 -6.37 -7.55
N ASP A 29 -6.90 -7.44 -6.85
CA ASP A 29 -7.95 -7.42 -5.83
C ASP A 29 -7.43 -7.06 -4.45
N ALA A 30 -6.12 -6.82 -4.32
CA ALA A 30 -5.54 -6.52 -3.02
C ALA A 30 -5.21 -5.04 -2.91
N LEU A 31 -5.41 -4.49 -1.73
CA LEU A 31 -4.98 -3.15 -1.40
C LEU A 31 -3.53 -3.25 -0.97
N LEU A 32 -2.64 -2.55 -1.67
CA LEU A 32 -1.21 -2.69 -1.43
C LEU A 32 -0.74 -1.61 -0.45
N LEU A 33 -0.05 -2.05 0.59
CA LEU A 33 0.60 -1.15 1.53
C LEU A 33 2.10 -1.27 1.33
N PHE A 34 2.71 -0.20 0.88
CA PHE A 34 4.14 -0.17 0.58
C PHE A 34 4.93 0.44 1.73
N ARG A 35 5.88 -0.31 2.26
CA ARG A 35 6.78 0.24 3.26
C ARG A 35 7.74 1.22 2.60
N THR A 36 7.70 2.47 3.02
CA THR A 36 8.63 3.49 2.55
C THR A 36 9.17 4.20 3.78
N GLY A 37 10.40 3.87 4.14
CA GLY A 37 10.98 4.41 5.36
C GLY A 37 10.17 3.98 6.56
N ASP A 38 9.65 4.95 7.29
CA ASP A 38 8.91 4.69 8.52
C ASP A 38 7.41 4.64 8.31
N PHE A 39 6.97 4.62 7.05
CA PHE A 39 5.55 4.67 6.74
C PHE A 39 5.15 3.49 5.88
N TYR A 40 3.86 3.15 5.97
CA TYR A 40 3.19 2.38 4.93
C TYR A 40 2.40 3.35 4.10
N GLU A 41 2.60 3.29 2.80
CA GLU A 41 1.92 4.18 1.86
C GLU A 41 1.16 3.36 0.84
N THR A 42 0.05 3.92 0.37
CA THR A 42 -0.71 3.31 -0.69
C THR A 42 -1.07 4.40 -1.69
N TYR A 43 -1.38 4.02 -2.92
CA TYR A 43 -1.46 4.98 -4.02
C TYR A 43 -2.71 4.77 -4.83
N GLN A 44 -3.14 5.83 -5.51
CA GLN A 44 -4.22 5.82 -6.48
C GLN A 44 -5.52 5.33 -5.86
N GLN A 45 -6.18 4.36 -6.46
CA GLN A 45 -7.47 3.89 -5.96
C GLN A 45 -7.35 3.26 -4.58
N ASP A 46 -6.25 2.59 -4.32
CA ASP A 46 -6.03 2.02 -2.99
C ASP A 46 -5.92 3.11 -1.95
N ALA A 47 -5.31 4.24 -2.30
CA ALA A 47 -5.24 5.37 -1.39
C ALA A 47 -6.61 5.94 -1.09
N GLU A 48 -7.46 6.00 -2.09
CA GLU A 48 -8.83 6.48 -1.89
C GLU A 48 -9.59 5.56 -0.94
N LYS A 49 -9.46 4.27 -1.14
CA LYS A 49 -10.12 3.30 -0.27
C LYS A 49 -9.60 3.39 1.15
N ALA A 50 -8.28 3.43 1.30
CA ALA A 50 -7.68 3.48 2.62
C ALA A 50 -8.07 4.76 3.34
N SER A 51 -8.07 5.87 2.65
CA SER A 51 -8.46 7.13 3.26
C SER A 51 -9.89 7.07 3.81
N LYS A 52 -10.79 6.50 3.02
CA LYS A 52 -12.18 6.36 3.44
C LYS A 52 -12.35 5.44 4.62
N ILE A 53 -11.72 4.29 4.55
CA ILE A 53 -11.91 3.25 5.57
C ILE A 53 -11.23 3.63 6.87
N LEU A 54 -10.02 4.16 6.76
CA LEU A 54 -9.20 4.42 7.94
C LEU A 54 -9.35 5.84 8.48
N GLY A 55 -9.93 6.73 7.69
CA GLY A 55 -10.04 8.13 8.12
C GLY A 55 -8.73 8.88 8.07
N ILE A 56 -7.79 8.41 7.26
CA ILE A 56 -6.51 9.10 7.11
C ILE A 56 -6.55 10.04 5.93
N THR A 57 -5.63 10.99 5.90
CA THR A 57 -5.63 12.04 4.90
C THR A 57 -5.27 11.49 3.52
N LEU A 58 -6.08 11.85 2.53
CA LEU A 58 -5.75 11.58 1.13
C LEU A 58 -5.05 12.81 0.57
N THR A 59 -3.88 12.62 0.04
CA THR A 59 -3.12 13.73 -0.51
C THR A 59 -2.56 13.35 -1.88
N LYS A 60 -1.78 14.22 -2.48
CA LYS A 60 -1.11 13.91 -3.73
C LYS A 60 0.39 13.97 -3.51
N SER A 61 1.07 12.95 -3.98
CA SER A 61 2.50 12.90 -3.86
C SER A 61 3.14 13.70 -4.99
N THR A 62 3.99 14.64 -4.64
CA THR A 62 4.73 15.37 -5.67
C THR A 62 5.95 14.59 -6.14
N LYS A 63 6.34 13.57 -5.40
CA LYS A 63 7.51 12.75 -5.74
C LYS A 63 7.17 11.62 -6.69
N GLN A 64 5.94 11.10 -6.60
CA GLN A 64 5.55 9.96 -7.40
C GLN A 64 4.67 10.42 -8.55
N LYS A 65 4.95 9.90 -9.73
CA LYS A 65 4.16 10.22 -10.92
C LYS A 65 3.51 8.96 -11.46
N GLY A 66 2.25 9.08 -11.83
CA GLY A 66 1.54 7.97 -12.42
C GLY A 66 1.78 7.86 -13.91
N PRO A 67 1.10 6.89 -14.55
CA PRO A 67 1.27 6.68 -16.00
C PRO A 67 0.87 7.89 -16.83
N ASP A 68 -0.01 8.73 -16.32
CA ASP A 68 -0.43 9.94 -17.03
C ASP A 68 0.50 11.12 -16.78
N GLY A 69 1.58 10.92 -16.03
CA GLY A 69 2.53 11.98 -15.74
C GLY A 69 2.13 12.91 -14.62
N ASN A 70 0.96 12.70 -14.06
CA ASN A 70 0.45 13.55 -12.98
C ASN A 70 0.81 13.01 -11.61
N ALA A 71 0.72 13.87 -10.62
CA ALA A 71 0.96 13.48 -9.24
C ALA A 71 -0.01 12.38 -8.84
N VAL A 72 0.45 11.46 -8.03
CA VAL A 72 -0.31 10.28 -7.63
C VAL A 72 -1.02 10.55 -6.32
N LYS A 73 -2.29 10.18 -6.24
CA LYS A 73 -3.00 10.20 -4.97
C LYS A 73 -2.32 9.24 -4.01
N MET A 74 -2.23 9.63 -2.76
CA MET A 74 -1.53 8.81 -1.80
C MET A 74 -2.12 9.01 -0.40
N ALA A 75 -2.04 7.95 0.39
CA ALA A 75 -2.41 7.97 1.80
C ALA A 75 -1.42 7.08 2.53
N GLY A 76 -1.18 7.35 3.79
CA GLY A 76 -0.24 6.54 4.53
C GLY A 76 -0.35 6.75 6.02
N PHE A 77 0.37 5.92 6.74
CA PHE A 77 0.43 5.99 8.20
C PHE A 77 1.77 5.43 8.67
N PRO A 78 2.19 5.77 9.89
CA PRO A 78 3.45 5.23 10.39
C PRO A 78 3.42 3.72 10.45
N TYR A 79 4.54 3.08 10.14
CA TYR A 79 4.57 1.62 10.03
C TYR A 79 4.20 0.94 11.35
N HIS A 80 4.52 1.57 12.48
CA HIS A 80 4.21 0.96 13.77
C HIS A 80 2.71 0.98 14.09
N ALA A 81 1.93 1.71 13.29
CA ALA A 81 0.48 1.73 13.48
C ALA A 81 -0.25 0.67 12.66
N LEU A 82 0.49 -0.22 12.03
CA LEU A 82 -0.12 -1.25 11.19
C LEU A 82 -1.14 -2.08 11.96
N ASP A 83 -0.81 -2.45 13.19
CA ASP A 83 -1.71 -3.26 14.00
C ASP A 83 -2.99 -2.53 14.37
N THR A 84 -2.98 -1.21 14.29
CA THR A 84 -4.18 -0.40 14.49
C THR A 84 -5.05 -0.38 13.25
N TYR A 85 -4.42 -0.22 12.10
CA TYR A 85 -5.15 0.06 10.86
C TYR A 85 -5.49 -1.18 10.05
N LEU A 86 -4.62 -2.20 10.09
CA LEU A 86 -4.86 -3.40 9.31
C LEU A 86 -6.20 -4.06 9.64
N PRO A 87 -6.55 -4.23 10.92
CA PRO A 87 -7.86 -4.83 11.22
C PRO A 87 -9.04 -4.04 10.66
N LYS A 88 -8.90 -2.72 10.60
CA LYS A 88 -9.97 -1.90 10.04
C LYS A 88 -10.19 -2.19 8.56
N LEU A 89 -9.10 -2.35 7.82
CA LEU A 89 -9.17 -2.69 6.41
C LEU A 89 -9.80 -4.07 6.22
N ILE A 90 -9.38 -5.02 7.03
CA ILE A 90 -9.89 -6.39 6.93
C ILE A 90 -11.38 -6.43 7.27
N ARG A 91 -11.80 -5.72 8.29
CA ARG A 91 -13.21 -5.67 8.66
C ARG A 91 -14.07 -5.00 7.59
N ALA A 92 -13.48 -4.10 6.82
CA ALA A 92 -14.18 -3.47 5.73
C ALA A 92 -14.28 -4.38 4.49
N GLY A 93 -13.69 -5.57 4.56
CA GLY A 93 -13.76 -6.52 3.47
C GLY A 93 -12.62 -6.44 2.48
N GLU A 94 -11.57 -5.69 2.82
CA GLU A 94 -10.44 -5.52 1.91
C GLU A 94 -9.42 -6.62 2.11
N ARG A 95 -8.87 -7.08 1.00
CA ARG A 95 -7.72 -7.96 1.02
C ARG A 95 -6.49 -7.07 0.98
N VAL A 96 -5.53 -7.29 1.85
CA VAL A 96 -4.40 -6.39 2.00
C VAL A 96 -3.10 -7.12 1.73
N ALA A 97 -2.27 -6.55 0.87
CA ALA A 97 -0.94 -7.06 0.61
C ALA A 97 0.07 -6.10 1.23
N ILE A 98 0.84 -6.60 2.16
CA ILE A 98 1.86 -5.83 2.84
C ILE A 98 3.17 -6.03 2.10
N CYS A 99 3.71 -4.95 1.57
CA CYS A 99 4.87 -4.99 0.70
C CYS A 99 6.03 -4.32 1.39
N ASP A 100 6.89 -5.14 1.95
CA ASP A 100 8.06 -4.64 2.67
C ASP A 100 9.26 -4.54 1.76
N GLN A 101 10.23 -3.78 2.20
CA GLN A 101 11.49 -3.64 1.48
C GLN A 101 12.29 -4.92 1.61
N LEU A 102 12.83 -5.37 0.50
CA LEU A 102 13.68 -6.56 0.47
C LEU A 102 15.16 -6.22 0.51
N GLU A 103 15.46 -4.92 0.41
CA GLU A 103 16.83 -4.42 0.40
C GLU A 103 16.96 -3.30 1.40
N ALA A 104 18.16 -2.75 1.51
CA ALA A 104 18.38 -1.62 2.40
C ALA A 104 17.42 -0.48 2.06
N PRO A 105 17.01 0.30 3.03
CA PRO A 105 16.03 1.37 2.80
C PRO A 105 16.56 2.41 1.82
N LYS A 106 15.90 2.50 0.69
CA LYS A 106 16.18 3.52 -0.31
C LYS A 106 14.98 3.57 -1.26
N GLN A 107 14.87 4.63 -2.01
CA GLN A 107 13.74 4.82 -2.89
C GLN A 107 13.63 3.73 -3.94
N THR A 108 14.75 3.21 -4.40
CA THR A 108 14.78 2.17 -5.42
C THR A 108 14.79 0.76 -4.84
N ALA A 109 14.67 0.61 -3.53
CA ALA A 109 14.72 -0.71 -2.91
C ALA A 109 13.61 -1.59 -3.45
N LYS A 110 13.94 -2.84 -3.71
CA LYS A 110 12.96 -3.81 -4.14
C LYS A 110 11.95 -4.08 -3.04
N ARG A 111 10.71 -4.22 -3.45
CA ARG A 111 9.65 -4.57 -2.51
C ARG A 111 8.99 -5.83 -2.98
N GLY A 112 8.68 -6.69 -2.02
CA GLY A 112 7.94 -7.90 -2.29
C GLY A 112 6.85 -8.03 -1.27
N ILE A 113 5.85 -8.83 -1.57
CA ILE A 113 4.76 -9.03 -0.63
C ILE A 113 5.28 -9.90 0.50
N SER A 114 5.32 -9.33 1.69
CA SER A 114 5.73 -10.07 2.88
C SER A 114 4.54 -10.75 3.54
N GLU A 115 3.35 -10.21 3.31
CA GLU A 115 2.16 -10.79 3.91
C GLU A 115 0.95 -10.44 3.09
N LEU A 116 0.08 -11.41 2.84
CA LEU A 116 -1.16 -11.22 2.13
C LEU A 116 -2.29 -11.62 3.07
N VAL A 117 -3.10 -10.66 3.45
CA VAL A 117 -4.12 -10.86 4.46
C VAL A 117 -5.49 -10.68 3.83
N SER A 118 -6.35 -11.68 3.99
CA SER A 118 -7.69 -11.66 3.44
C SER A 118 -8.70 -11.77 4.57
N PRO A 119 -9.90 -11.25 4.37
CA PRO A 119 -10.89 -11.27 5.47
C PRO A 119 -11.12 -12.65 6.06
N GLY A 120 -11.25 -13.68 5.25
CA GLY A 120 -11.50 -15.02 5.78
C GLY A 120 -10.32 -15.64 6.50
N VAL A 121 -9.12 -15.44 5.96
CA VAL A 121 -7.90 -15.98 6.56
C VAL A 121 -7.50 -15.15 7.76
N ALA A 122 -7.69 -13.85 7.66
CA ALA A 122 -7.30 -12.94 8.72
C ALA A 122 -8.07 -13.13 9.99
N SER A 123 -9.29 -13.61 9.93
CA SER A 123 -10.06 -13.80 11.15
C SER A 123 -9.38 -14.76 12.10
N GLU A 124 -8.81 -15.81 11.60
CA GLU A 124 -8.08 -16.73 12.44
C GLU A 124 -6.88 -16.09 13.08
N LYS A 125 -6.13 -15.39 12.28
CA LYS A 125 -4.95 -14.70 12.74
C LYS A 125 -5.29 -13.64 13.76
N GLU A 126 -6.32 -12.89 13.48
CA GLU A 126 -6.76 -11.85 14.40
C GLU A 126 -7.21 -12.43 15.73
N ALA A 127 -7.91 -13.50 15.67
CA ALA A 127 -8.39 -14.15 16.90
C ALA A 127 -7.22 -14.59 17.76
N LYS A 128 -6.13 -14.99 17.16
CA LYS A 128 -4.96 -15.39 17.92
C LYS A 128 -4.18 -14.23 18.47
N ALA A 129 -4.01 -13.20 17.70
CA ALA A 129 -3.08 -12.14 18.05
C ALA A 129 -3.74 -10.94 18.69
N GLU A 130 -4.96 -10.70 18.38
CA GLU A 130 -5.63 -9.48 18.75
C GLU A 130 -5.61 -9.16 20.23
N PRO A 131 -5.95 -10.09 21.11
CA PRO A 131 -6.06 -9.74 22.53
C PRO A 131 -4.81 -9.14 23.11
N GLU A 132 -3.68 -9.50 22.55
CA GLU A 132 -2.45 -9.04 23.14
C GLU A 132 -1.79 -7.97 22.34
N LYS A 133 -1.69 -8.18 21.06
CA LYS A 133 -0.94 -7.28 20.22
C LYS A 133 -1.56 -5.93 20.08
N HIS A 134 -2.86 -5.89 19.95
CA HIS A 134 -3.52 -4.61 19.79
C HIS A 134 -3.35 -3.74 20.99
N GLN A 135 -3.46 -4.31 22.14
CA GLN A 135 -3.26 -3.55 23.36
C GLN A 135 -1.85 -3.06 23.48
N ALA A 136 -0.92 -3.88 23.10
CA ALA A 136 0.49 -3.50 23.17
C ALA A 136 0.79 -2.33 22.28
N PHE A 137 0.14 -2.22 21.16
CA PHE A 137 0.42 -1.16 20.22
C PHE A 137 -0.36 0.11 20.50
N HIS A 138 -1.42 0.02 21.21
CA HIS A 138 -2.29 1.17 21.38
C HIS A 138 -2.00 1.97 22.60
N ARG A 139 -1.02 1.61 23.34
CA ARG A 139 -0.71 2.38 24.53
C ARG A 139 -0.41 3.80 24.26
#